data_30620551a7df5c33e9e288eb0a2f8d71
#
_entry.id   30620551a7df5c33e9e288eb0a2f8d71
#
_cell.length_a   1.000
_cell.length_b   1.000
_cell.length_c   1.000
_cell.angle_alpha   90.00
_cell.angle_beta   90.00
_cell.angle_gamma   90.00
#
_symmetry.space_group_name_H-M   'P 1'
#
loop_
_entity.id
_entity.type
_entity.pdbx_description
1 polymer ?
#
loop_
_entity_poly.entity_id
_entity_poly.type
_entity_poly.pdbx_seq_one_letter_code
_entity_poly.pdbx_strand_id
1 'polypeptide(L)'
;MLETNLNRIIHIELVQCNEVSSSTHMELEGLKRALTSLDESGVNVTEAVTDRHPQVRRYFKSERPEVDHLFDAWHVCKGLNKKLLQAAKSTGCVAIGLWTRSIVNHLYFSVQCGNGNSDLAVAVWDVCNEPCAR
;
A
#
# COMPACT_ATOMS: atom_id res chain seq x y z
N MET A 1 0.23 13.73 -8.26
CA MET A 1 -0.84 12.81 -7.80
C MET A 1 -1.67 12.35 -8.99
N LEU A 2 -2.12 11.12 -8.99
CA LEU A 2 -2.97 10.53 -10.03
C LEU A 2 -4.37 10.32 -9.45
N GLU A 3 -5.39 10.82 -10.12
CA GLU A 3 -6.78 10.50 -9.82
C GLU A 3 -7.15 9.20 -10.55
N THR A 4 -7.61 8.18 -9.81
CA THR A 4 -7.71 6.79 -10.30
C THR A 4 -8.96 6.53 -11.15
N ASN A 5 -10.08 7.21 -10.88
CA ASN A 5 -11.31 7.01 -11.65
C ASN A 5 -11.21 7.64 -13.05
N LEU A 6 -10.60 8.83 -13.15
CA LEU A 6 -10.39 9.52 -14.42
C LEU A 6 -9.08 9.10 -15.10
N ASN A 7 -8.20 8.40 -14.38
CA ASN A 7 -6.85 8.04 -14.82
C ASN A 7 -6.06 9.26 -15.35
N ARG A 8 -6.09 10.35 -14.58
CA ARG A 8 -5.43 11.61 -14.94
C ARG A 8 -4.52 12.10 -13.81
N ILE A 9 -3.38 12.65 -14.20
CA ILE A 9 -2.51 13.37 -13.27
C ILE A 9 -3.18 14.71 -12.97
N ILE A 10 -3.56 14.92 -11.71
CA ILE A 10 -4.24 16.13 -11.22
C ILE A 10 -3.28 17.12 -10.56
N HIS A 11 -2.13 16.64 -10.07
CA HIS A 11 -1.13 17.49 -9.45
C HIS A 11 0.27 16.88 -9.56
N ILE A 12 1.28 17.75 -9.76
CA ILE A 12 2.69 17.37 -9.76
C ILE A 12 3.40 18.32 -8.79
N GLU A 13 4.10 17.77 -7.81
CA GLU A 13 4.91 18.52 -6.85
C GLU A 13 6.38 18.14 -6.99
N LEU A 14 7.25 19.15 -6.94
CA LEU A 14 8.69 18.97 -6.98
C LEU A 14 9.30 19.45 -5.66
N VAL A 15 10.00 18.56 -4.98
CA VAL A 15 10.72 18.85 -3.74
C VAL A 15 12.20 18.64 -3.98
N GLN A 16 13.01 19.67 -3.71
CA GLN A 16 14.46 19.57 -3.84
C GLN A 16 15.09 19.03 -2.56
N CYS A 17 16.20 18.32 -2.69
CA CYS A 17 16.90 17.71 -1.55
C CYS A 17 17.45 18.73 -0.53
N ASN A 18 17.65 19.99 -0.93
CA ASN A 18 18.09 21.08 -0.07
C ASN A 18 16.94 21.73 0.74
N GLU A 19 15.68 21.43 0.40
CA GLU A 19 14.51 21.95 1.12
C GLU A 19 14.17 21.13 2.37
N VAL A 20 14.69 19.92 2.47
CA VAL A 20 14.39 18.97 3.55
C VAL A 20 15.66 18.36 4.12
N SER A 21 15.59 17.88 5.36
CA SER A 21 16.73 17.33 6.09
C SER A 21 17.22 15.96 5.59
N SER A 22 16.40 15.23 4.85
CA SER A 22 16.76 13.92 4.28
C SER A 22 15.84 13.53 3.12
N SER A 23 16.30 12.61 2.28
CA SER A 23 15.52 12.08 1.15
C SER A 23 14.19 11.44 1.58
N THR A 24 14.14 10.85 2.77
CA THR A 24 12.89 10.26 3.31
C THR A 24 11.84 11.31 3.68
N HIS A 25 12.22 12.56 3.92
CA HIS A 25 11.30 13.66 4.16
C HIS A 25 10.77 14.30 2.87
N MET A 26 11.45 14.12 1.75
CA MET A 26 11.02 14.69 0.46
C MET A 26 9.65 14.17 0.04
N GLU A 27 9.41 12.89 0.21
CA GLU A 27 8.14 12.25 -0.15
C GLU A 27 6.99 12.79 0.70
N LEU A 28 7.19 12.88 2.02
CA LEU A 28 6.20 13.45 2.92
C LEU A 28 5.94 14.93 2.63
N GLU A 29 6.98 15.71 2.40
CA GLU A 29 6.85 17.14 2.09
C GLU A 29 6.10 17.36 0.77
N GLY A 30 6.45 16.61 -0.27
CA GLY A 30 5.74 16.66 -1.55
C GLY A 30 4.28 16.26 -1.43
N LEU A 31 3.97 15.24 -0.60
CA LEU A 31 2.60 14.86 -0.33
C LEU A 31 1.82 15.98 0.39
N LYS A 32 2.41 16.60 1.42
CA LYS A 32 1.77 17.69 2.16
C LYS A 32 1.44 18.87 1.25
N ARG A 33 2.40 19.32 0.44
CA ARG A 33 2.21 20.41 -0.52
C ARG A 33 1.14 20.09 -1.55
N ALA A 34 1.16 18.85 -2.08
CA ALA A 34 0.19 18.42 -3.07
C ALA A 34 -1.24 18.39 -2.50
N LEU A 35 -1.44 17.88 -1.28
CA LEU A 35 -2.74 17.87 -0.63
C LEU A 35 -3.23 19.29 -0.31
N THR A 36 -2.36 20.16 0.19
CA THR A 36 -2.72 21.57 0.44
C THR A 36 -3.14 22.27 -0.85
N SER A 37 -2.41 22.09 -1.95
CA SER A 37 -2.77 22.67 -3.25
C SER A 37 -4.10 22.16 -3.79
N LEU A 38 -4.43 20.89 -3.57
CA LEU A 38 -5.73 20.32 -3.96
C LEU A 38 -6.86 20.92 -3.11
N ASP A 39 -6.67 21.04 -1.80
CA ASP A 39 -7.65 21.66 -0.90
C ASP A 39 -7.93 23.13 -1.30
N GLU A 40 -6.87 23.90 -1.58
CA GLU A 40 -6.98 25.30 -2.05
C GLU A 40 -7.72 25.41 -3.39
N SER A 41 -7.59 24.37 -4.22
CA SER A 41 -8.30 24.25 -5.50
C SER A 41 -9.75 23.74 -5.35
N GLY A 42 -10.22 23.49 -4.12
CA GLY A 42 -11.56 22.97 -3.84
C GLY A 42 -11.74 21.49 -4.14
N VAL A 43 -10.64 20.74 -4.31
CA VAL A 43 -10.67 19.28 -4.52
C VAL A 43 -10.58 18.57 -3.16
N ASN A 44 -11.66 17.92 -2.77
CA ASN A 44 -11.68 17.12 -1.54
C ASN A 44 -11.16 15.71 -1.81
N VAL A 45 -10.04 15.35 -1.17
CA VAL A 45 -9.45 14.01 -1.24
C VAL A 45 -10.08 13.14 -0.17
N THR A 46 -10.82 12.11 -0.57
CA THR A 46 -11.48 11.15 0.33
C THR A 46 -10.67 9.89 0.57
N GLU A 47 -9.91 9.46 -0.44
CA GLU A 47 -9.07 8.27 -0.38
C GLU A 47 -7.68 8.57 -0.95
N ALA A 48 -6.66 7.99 -0.35
CA ALA A 48 -5.29 8.09 -0.83
C ALA A 48 -4.59 6.73 -0.79
N VAL A 49 -4.09 6.29 -1.94
CA VAL A 49 -3.29 5.06 -2.06
C VAL A 49 -1.83 5.45 -2.15
N THR A 50 -1.01 4.96 -1.22
CA THR A 50 0.44 5.18 -1.23
C THR A 50 1.20 3.89 -0.98
N ASP A 51 2.52 3.92 -1.10
CA ASP A 51 3.35 2.86 -0.59
C ASP A 51 3.36 2.86 0.96
N ARG A 52 4.04 1.87 1.55
CA ARG A 52 4.05 1.68 3.00
C ARG A 52 5.07 2.59 3.71
N HIS A 53 5.24 3.84 3.28
CA HIS A 53 6.18 4.75 3.91
C HIS A 53 5.71 5.12 5.35
N PRO A 54 6.53 4.88 6.40
CA PRO A 54 6.09 5.06 7.79
C PRO A 54 5.68 6.50 8.14
N GLN A 55 6.35 7.50 7.57
CA GLN A 55 6.06 8.91 7.84
C GLN A 55 4.74 9.33 7.17
N VAL A 56 4.47 8.88 5.95
CA VAL A 56 3.21 9.11 5.24
C VAL A 56 2.04 8.50 6.00
N ARG A 57 2.20 7.25 6.47
CA ARG A 57 1.17 6.60 7.31
C ARG A 57 0.87 7.38 8.60
N ARG A 58 1.93 7.87 9.27
CA ARG A 58 1.76 8.67 10.49
C ARG A 58 1.03 9.98 10.18
N TYR A 59 1.39 10.64 9.10
CA TYR A 59 0.77 11.89 8.67
C TYR A 59 -0.74 11.73 8.45
N PHE A 60 -1.18 10.76 7.64
CA PHE A 60 -2.60 10.52 7.44
C PHE A 60 -3.32 10.23 8.75
N LYS A 61 -2.74 9.39 9.61
CA LYS A 61 -3.37 9.04 10.89
C LYS A 61 -3.51 10.23 11.85
N SER A 62 -2.57 11.18 11.86
CA SER A 62 -2.52 12.28 12.85
C SER A 62 -3.04 13.61 12.31
N GLU A 63 -2.80 13.92 11.06
CA GLU A 63 -3.08 15.23 10.46
C GLU A 63 -4.25 15.21 9.46
N ARG A 64 -4.58 14.03 8.90
CA ARG A 64 -5.65 13.86 7.88
C ARG A 64 -6.49 12.60 8.15
N PRO A 65 -7.09 12.47 9.36
CA PRO A 65 -7.86 11.28 9.72
C PRO A 65 -9.15 11.11 8.91
N GLU A 66 -9.60 12.17 8.22
CA GLU A 66 -10.75 12.16 7.31
C GLU A 66 -10.47 11.47 5.97
N VAL A 67 -9.19 11.26 5.62
CA VAL A 67 -8.78 10.60 4.37
C VAL A 67 -8.53 9.13 4.62
N ASP A 68 -9.23 8.27 3.92
CA ASP A 68 -8.99 6.82 3.96
C ASP A 68 -7.65 6.49 3.31
N HIS A 69 -6.65 6.19 4.15
CA HIS A 69 -5.31 5.88 3.68
C HIS A 69 -5.11 4.40 3.42
N LEU A 70 -5.01 4.03 2.17
CA LEU A 70 -4.83 2.68 1.68
C LEU A 70 -3.38 2.43 1.22
N PHE A 71 -2.98 1.16 1.24
CA PHE A 71 -1.66 0.76 0.77
C PHE A 71 -1.74 0.15 -0.63
N ASP A 72 -0.77 0.52 -1.47
CA ASP A 72 -0.63 -0.10 -2.79
C ASP A 72 -0.40 -1.62 -2.66
N ALA A 73 -1.30 -2.39 -3.27
CA ALA A 73 -1.29 -3.84 -3.24
C ALA A 73 0.00 -4.43 -3.81
N TRP A 74 0.59 -3.82 -4.84
CA TRP A 74 1.84 -4.28 -5.43
C TRP A 74 3.00 -4.20 -4.41
N HIS A 75 3.11 -3.08 -3.69
CA HIS A 75 4.13 -2.91 -2.65
C HIS A 75 3.93 -3.88 -1.47
N VAL A 76 2.69 -4.16 -1.09
CA VAL A 76 2.36 -5.16 -0.06
C VAL A 76 2.79 -6.56 -0.53
N CYS A 77 2.40 -6.97 -1.73
CA CYS A 77 2.73 -8.26 -2.31
C CYS A 77 4.23 -8.46 -2.52
N LYS A 78 4.93 -7.42 -3.00
CA LYS A 78 6.40 -7.41 -3.13
C LYS A 78 7.08 -7.60 -1.78
N GLY A 79 6.58 -6.93 -0.73
CA GLY A 79 7.08 -7.08 0.63
C GLY A 79 6.87 -8.49 1.19
N LEU A 80 5.69 -9.08 0.96
CA LEU A 80 5.39 -10.47 1.34
C LEU A 80 6.32 -11.45 0.62
N ASN A 81 6.44 -11.32 -0.70
CA ASN A 81 7.33 -12.17 -1.52
C ASN A 81 8.77 -12.17 -0.96
N LYS A 82 9.32 -10.99 -0.65
CA LYS A 82 10.65 -10.86 -0.08
C LYS A 82 10.79 -11.59 1.26
N LYS A 83 9.79 -11.48 2.14
CA LYS A 83 9.77 -12.15 3.44
C LYS A 83 9.67 -13.67 3.32
N LEU A 84 8.81 -14.17 2.42
CA LEU A 84 8.66 -15.60 2.17
C LEU A 84 9.94 -16.22 1.62
N LEU A 85 10.58 -15.57 0.65
CA LEU A 85 11.87 -16.03 0.09
C LEU A 85 13.00 -15.98 1.15
N GLN A 86 12.95 -15.04 2.06
CA GLN A 86 13.90 -15.00 3.17
C GLN A 86 13.64 -16.15 4.17
N ALA A 87 12.39 -16.40 4.54
CA ALA A 87 12.00 -17.49 5.42
C ALA A 87 12.36 -18.88 4.82
N ALA A 88 12.22 -19.04 3.49
CA ALA A 88 12.57 -20.27 2.78
C ALA A 88 14.06 -20.64 2.88
N LYS A 89 14.94 -19.71 3.25
CA LYS A 89 16.37 -19.98 3.47
C LYS A 89 16.65 -20.65 4.83
N SER A 90 15.68 -20.65 5.73
CA SER A 90 15.83 -21.27 7.05
C SER A 90 15.66 -22.79 6.95
N THR A 91 16.40 -23.53 7.80
CA THR A 91 16.31 -24.99 7.86
C THR A 91 14.88 -25.42 8.19
N GLY A 92 14.33 -26.36 7.42
CA GLY A 92 12.95 -26.83 7.56
C GLY A 92 11.88 -25.99 6.83
N CYS A 93 12.25 -24.83 6.29
CA CYS A 93 11.30 -23.93 5.63
C CYS A 93 11.43 -23.89 4.09
N VAL A 94 12.21 -24.79 3.50
CA VAL A 94 12.49 -24.81 2.04
C VAL A 94 11.18 -24.91 1.22
N ALA A 95 10.19 -25.65 1.71
CA ALA A 95 8.89 -25.78 1.05
C ALA A 95 8.18 -24.43 0.84
N ILE A 96 8.40 -23.43 1.72
CA ILE A 96 7.82 -22.08 1.54
C ILE A 96 8.28 -21.47 0.22
N GLY A 97 9.51 -21.71 -0.18
CA GLY A 97 10.05 -21.21 -1.45
C GLY A 97 9.23 -21.68 -2.67
N LEU A 98 8.80 -22.95 -2.67
CA LEU A 98 7.98 -23.53 -3.72
C LEU A 98 6.59 -22.92 -3.77
N TRP A 99 6.02 -22.56 -2.62
CA TRP A 99 4.68 -21.99 -2.50
C TRP A 99 4.63 -20.45 -2.58
N THR A 100 5.77 -19.78 -2.51
CA THR A 100 5.85 -18.31 -2.47
C THR A 100 5.03 -17.64 -3.58
N ARG A 101 5.16 -18.12 -4.82
CA ARG A 101 4.41 -17.55 -5.95
C ARG A 101 2.90 -17.74 -5.81
N SER A 102 2.48 -18.92 -5.38
CA SER A 102 1.05 -19.23 -5.18
C SER A 102 0.46 -18.37 -4.05
N ILE A 103 1.19 -18.20 -2.94
CA ILE A 103 0.78 -17.37 -1.82
C ILE A 103 0.62 -15.90 -2.26
N VAL A 104 1.60 -15.36 -2.99
CA VAL A 104 1.54 -13.98 -3.49
C VAL A 104 0.40 -13.79 -4.47
N ASN A 105 0.19 -14.73 -5.39
CA ASN A 105 -0.93 -14.68 -6.34
C ASN A 105 -2.28 -14.75 -5.62
N HIS A 106 -2.38 -15.56 -4.56
CA HIS A 106 -3.59 -15.63 -3.74
C HIS A 106 -3.88 -14.31 -3.03
N LEU A 107 -2.85 -13.61 -2.54
CA LEU A 107 -3.03 -12.28 -1.97
C LEU A 107 -3.58 -11.28 -3.00
N TYR A 108 -3.02 -11.26 -4.22
CA TYR A 108 -3.57 -10.44 -5.30
C TYR A 108 -5.03 -10.77 -5.61
N PHE A 109 -5.33 -12.06 -5.71
CA PHE A 109 -6.69 -12.52 -5.93
C PHE A 109 -7.64 -12.08 -4.81
N SER A 110 -7.23 -12.21 -3.55
CA SER A 110 -8.03 -11.78 -2.40
C SER A 110 -8.35 -10.28 -2.43
N VAL A 111 -7.35 -9.45 -2.74
CA VAL A 111 -7.53 -8.00 -2.88
C VAL A 111 -8.48 -7.67 -4.03
N GLN A 112 -8.34 -8.33 -5.18
CA GLN A 112 -9.24 -8.12 -6.33
C GLN A 112 -10.68 -8.55 -6.02
N CYS A 113 -10.87 -9.70 -5.36
CA CYS A 113 -12.21 -10.15 -4.95
C CYS A 113 -12.85 -9.19 -3.95
N GLY A 114 -12.04 -8.59 -3.07
CA GLY A 114 -12.50 -7.61 -2.09
C GLY A 114 -13.11 -6.35 -2.72
N ASN A 115 -12.58 -5.90 -3.86
CA ASN A 115 -13.08 -4.74 -4.60
C ASN A 115 -13.45 -3.55 -3.69
N GLY A 116 -12.53 -3.17 -2.80
CA GLY A 116 -12.73 -2.11 -1.79
C GLY A 116 -13.35 -2.59 -0.46
N ASN A 117 -13.86 -3.81 -0.39
CA ASN A 117 -14.34 -4.40 0.86
C ASN A 117 -13.23 -5.20 1.56
N SER A 118 -12.71 -4.65 2.65
CA SER A 118 -11.62 -5.26 3.42
C SER A 118 -12.00 -6.59 4.05
N ASP A 119 -13.24 -6.73 4.55
CA ASP A 119 -13.69 -7.93 5.23
C ASP A 119 -13.80 -9.09 4.25
N LEU A 120 -14.30 -8.82 3.04
CA LEU A 120 -14.34 -9.81 1.97
C LEU A 120 -12.93 -10.21 1.53
N ALA A 121 -12.02 -9.26 1.38
CA ALA A 121 -10.63 -9.55 1.02
C ALA A 121 -9.94 -10.45 2.07
N VAL A 122 -10.17 -10.16 3.36
CA VAL A 122 -9.66 -10.98 4.47
C VAL A 122 -10.29 -12.37 4.46
N ALA A 123 -11.62 -12.48 4.30
CA ALA A 123 -12.30 -13.76 4.25
C ALA A 123 -11.77 -14.64 3.10
N VAL A 124 -11.56 -14.07 1.90
CA VAL A 124 -10.97 -14.81 0.76
C VAL A 124 -9.52 -15.22 1.06
N TRP A 125 -8.74 -14.34 1.72
CA TRP A 125 -7.38 -14.68 2.13
C TRP A 125 -7.34 -15.83 3.12
N ASP A 126 -8.24 -15.86 4.09
CA ASP A 126 -8.27 -16.84 5.17
C ASP A 126 -8.74 -18.24 4.72
N VAL A 127 -9.44 -18.34 3.59
CA VAL A 127 -9.82 -19.66 3.01
C VAL A 127 -8.62 -20.60 2.84
N CYS A 128 -7.44 -20.08 2.56
CA CYS A 128 -6.22 -20.90 2.46
C CYS A 128 -5.66 -21.34 3.82
N ASN A 129 -6.09 -20.73 4.91
CA ASN A 129 -5.63 -21.03 6.26
C ASN A 129 -6.50 -22.09 6.96
N GLU A 130 -7.68 -22.41 6.42
CA GLU A 130 -8.50 -23.47 6.96
C GLU A 130 -7.89 -24.83 6.64
N PRO A 131 -7.66 -25.69 7.66
CA PRO A 131 -7.22 -27.05 7.41
C PRO A 131 -8.31 -27.75 6.57
N CYS A 132 -7.90 -28.29 5.40
CA CYS A 132 -8.80 -29.14 4.63
C CYS A 132 -9.41 -30.18 5.59
N ALA A 133 -10.70 -30.07 5.88
CA ALA A 133 -11.43 -31.11 6.57
C ALA A 133 -11.33 -32.36 5.69
N ARG A 134 -10.60 -33.39 6.19
CA ARG A 134 -10.50 -34.69 5.55
C ARG A 134 -11.78 -35.47 5.77
#